data_51b8aab6e918865c0ec335c578181a87
#
_entry.id   51b8aab6e918865c0ec335c578181a87
#
_cell.length_a   1.000
_cell.length_b   1.000
_cell.length_c   1.000
_cell.angle_alpha   90.00
_cell.angle_beta   90.00
_cell.angle_gamma   90.00
#
_symmetry.space_group_name_H-M   'P 1'
#
loop_
_entity.id
_entity.type
_entity.pdbx_description
1 polymer ?
#
loop_
_entity_poly.entity_id
_entity_poly.type
_entity_poly.pdbx_seq_one_letter_code
_entity_poly.pdbx_strand_id
1 'polypeptide(L)'
;RESLVFDEEGNSSWIATDTVKVAASRPVELNPFYIDTIYEVSGRKIAYMVYNEFSTGPNNQATDTEYREQMKQIFARFKGQSPDAFILDLRYNPGGYLSCATDLGSYLAPAVDLGKVFCTTLYNNISDPQKVDFPLNTGLASENLNLSKLYVLTSKFTASASEAVINCLRPYIGTENVVVIGETTVGKNVAMEPYQDERYNFILWPVVAYVLNSAGQANYVNGITPDFTLSERNLISPLYPLGDTQEYLLKNTIAYITTGSMPDLPQTEEQVSKGKIIYNSLIRRSMNGIRLR
;
A
#
# COMPACT_ATOMS: atom_id res chain seq x y z
N ARG A 1 -16.04 -25.70 -9.73
CA ARG A 1 -16.27 -25.86 -8.27
C ARG A 1 -16.44 -27.32 -7.99
N GLU A 2 -15.89 -27.82 -6.91
CA GLU A 2 -16.05 -29.18 -6.43
C GLU A 2 -16.52 -29.10 -4.99
N SER A 3 -17.40 -30.04 -4.61
CA SER A 3 -17.85 -30.23 -3.23
C SER A 3 -17.36 -31.56 -2.73
N LEU A 4 -16.83 -31.58 -1.52
CA LEU A 4 -16.49 -32.84 -0.83
C LEU A 4 -17.79 -33.46 -0.31
N VAL A 5 -18.08 -34.71 -0.74
CA VAL A 5 -19.27 -35.48 -0.33
C VAL A 5 -18.78 -36.72 0.38
N PHE A 6 -19.46 -37.09 1.46
CA PHE A 6 -19.20 -38.32 2.20
C PHE A 6 -20.34 -39.32 1.90
N ASP A 7 -19.98 -40.57 1.64
CA ASP A 7 -20.93 -41.65 1.54
C ASP A 7 -21.38 -42.18 2.92
N GLU A 8 -22.32 -43.11 2.94
CA GLU A 8 -22.83 -43.67 4.19
C GLU A 8 -21.78 -44.46 5.00
N GLU A 9 -20.67 -44.83 4.35
CA GLU A 9 -19.53 -45.54 4.96
C GLU A 9 -18.45 -44.57 5.46
N GLY A 10 -18.63 -43.24 5.23
CA GLY A 10 -17.70 -42.18 5.65
C GLY A 10 -16.54 -41.93 4.69
N ASN A 11 -16.52 -42.55 3.50
CA ASN A 11 -15.53 -42.28 2.49
C ASN A 11 -15.80 -40.93 1.82
N SER A 12 -14.78 -40.19 1.55
CA SER A 12 -14.91 -38.86 0.92
C SER A 12 -14.61 -38.92 -0.58
N SER A 13 -15.43 -38.24 -1.37
CA SER A 13 -15.23 -38.03 -2.80
C SER A 13 -15.47 -36.57 -3.19
N TRP A 14 -14.76 -36.11 -4.22
CA TRP A 14 -14.96 -34.78 -4.80
C TRP A 14 -15.95 -34.88 -5.94
N ILE A 15 -17.07 -34.17 -5.85
CA ILE A 15 -18.09 -34.11 -6.91
C ILE A 15 -18.03 -32.70 -7.52
N ALA A 16 -17.87 -32.63 -8.84
CA ALA A 16 -17.95 -31.37 -9.58
C ALA A 16 -19.38 -30.81 -9.49
N THR A 17 -19.54 -29.68 -8.84
CA THR A 17 -20.83 -29.00 -8.66
C THR A 17 -21.03 -27.86 -9.65
N ASP A 18 -19.95 -27.38 -10.28
CA ASP A 18 -20.01 -26.32 -11.27
C ASP A 18 -18.77 -26.33 -12.17
N THR A 19 -18.93 -25.86 -13.40
CA THR A 19 -17.84 -25.75 -14.38
C THR A 19 -17.61 -24.30 -14.74
N VAL A 20 -16.38 -23.81 -14.50
CA VAL A 20 -15.98 -22.48 -14.92
C VAL A 20 -15.16 -22.58 -16.21
N LYS A 21 -15.60 -21.88 -17.24
CA LYS A 21 -14.85 -21.75 -18.49
C LYS A 21 -13.70 -20.77 -18.26
N VAL A 22 -12.47 -21.27 -18.23
CA VAL A 22 -11.28 -20.45 -18.12
C VAL A 22 -10.91 -19.94 -19.51
N ALA A 23 -10.74 -18.63 -19.66
CA ALA A 23 -10.24 -18.04 -20.90
C ALA A 23 -8.81 -18.49 -21.18
N ALA A 24 -8.38 -18.40 -22.44
CA ALA A 24 -6.99 -18.65 -22.81
C ALA A 24 -6.05 -17.72 -22.00
N SER A 25 -4.86 -18.22 -21.70
CA SER A 25 -3.83 -17.42 -21.03
C SER A 25 -3.46 -16.21 -21.92
N ARG A 26 -3.24 -15.09 -21.27
CA ARG A 26 -2.78 -13.86 -21.95
C ARG A 26 -1.67 -13.22 -21.12
N PRO A 27 -0.74 -12.49 -21.76
CA PRO A 27 0.17 -11.61 -21.02
C PRO A 27 -0.63 -10.59 -20.21
N VAL A 28 -0.23 -10.37 -18.96
CA VAL A 28 -0.79 -9.34 -18.10
C VAL A 28 0.34 -8.38 -17.78
N GLU A 29 0.18 -7.13 -18.17
CA GLU A 29 1.07 -6.06 -17.77
C GLU A 29 0.77 -5.68 -16.31
N LEU A 30 1.79 -5.67 -15.48
CA LEU A 30 1.68 -5.32 -14.07
C LEU A 30 1.84 -3.80 -13.92
N ASN A 31 0.76 -3.06 -14.11
CA ASN A 31 0.74 -1.64 -13.79
C ASN A 31 0.50 -1.46 -12.28
N PRO A 32 1.33 -0.69 -11.56
CA PRO A 32 1.17 -0.49 -10.12
C PRO A 32 -0.06 0.34 -9.75
N PHE A 33 -0.59 1.15 -10.67
CA PHE A 33 -1.81 1.96 -10.49
C PHE A 33 -3.03 1.16 -10.96
N TYR A 34 -3.58 0.36 -10.05
CA TYR A 34 -4.68 -0.53 -10.40
C TYR A 34 -6.01 0.23 -10.57
N ILE A 35 -6.26 1.20 -9.71
CA ILE A 35 -7.43 2.09 -9.77
C ILE A 35 -6.98 3.50 -9.38
N ASP A 36 -7.40 4.49 -10.12
CA ASP A 36 -7.32 5.90 -9.77
C ASP A 36 -8.62 6.61 -10.19
N THR A 37 -9.44 6.98 -9.23
CA THR A 37 -10.78 7.52 -9.50
C THR A 37 -11.20 8.56 -8.46
N ILE A 38 -12.29 9.25 -8.72
CA ILE A 38 -12.93 10.18 -7.79
C ILE A 38 -14.39 9.77 -7.64
N TYR A 39 -14.82 9.61 -6.40
CA TYR A 39 -16.21 9.40 -6.05
C TYR A 39 -16.87 10.70 -5.59
N GLU A 40 -18.12 10.91 -5.97
CA GLU A 40 -18.96 11.96 -5.42
C GLU A 40 -19.98 11.33 -4.48
N VAL A 41 -19.78 11.54 -3.18
CA VAL A 41 -20.65 10.96 -2.13
C VAL A 41 -21.01 12.03 -1.13
N SER A 42 -22.32 12.22 -0.90
CA SER A 42 -22.84 13.22 0.05
C SER A 42 -22.30 14.63 -0.20
N GLY A 43 -22.15 15.02 -1.47
CA GLY A 43 -21.63 16.32 -1.87
C GLY A 43 -20.13 16.52 -1.68
N ARG A 44 -19.38 15.46 -1.37
CA ARG A 44 -17.92 15.48 -1.25
C ARG A 44 -17.28 14.72 -2.39
N LYS A 45 -16.17 15.24 -2.91
CA LYS A 45 -15.29 14.57 -3.86
C LYS A 45 -14.20 13.81 -3.11
N ILE A 46 -14.19 12.50 -3.25
CA ILE A 46 -13.23 11.63 -2.57
C ILE A 46 -12.35 10.98 -3.65
N ALA A 47 -11.08 11.38 -3.73
CA ALA A 47 -10.12 10.71 -4.60
C ALA A 47 -9.69 9.38 -3.95
N TYR A 48 -9.57 8.35 -4.78
CA TYR A 48 -9.18 7.00 -4.38
C TYR A 48 -8.14 6.46 -5.34
N MET A 49 -7.06 5.94 -4.79
CA MET A 49 -5.99 5.31 -5.57
C MET A 49 -5.58 3.98 -4.95
N VAL A 50 -5.65 2.90 -5.75
CA VAL A 50 -5.04 1.60 -5.42
C VAL A 50 -3.65 1.57 -6.03
N TYR A 51 -2.63 1.52 -5.18
CA TYR A 51 -1.23 1.52 -5.57
C TYR A 51 -0.54 0.25 -5.07
N ASN A 52 -0.18 -0.65 -5.99
CA ASN A 52 0.21 -2.01 -5.66
C ASN A 52 1.72 -2.24 -5.53
N GLU A 53 2.57 -1.36 -6.03
CA GLU A 53 4.03 -1.49 -5.93
C GLU A 53 4.71 -0.13 -6.14
N PHE A 54 5.74 0.16 -5.35
CA PHE A 54 6.59 1.33 -5.56
C PHE A 54 7.65 1.02 -6.63
N SER A 55 7.21 0.93 -7.87
CA SER A 55 8.05 0.71 -9.05
C SER A 55 8.23 1.98 -9.87
N THR A 56 9.41 2.14 -10.46
CA THR A 56 9.79 3.29 -11.29
C THR A 56 9.31 3.15 -12.73
N GLY A 57 9.14 1.90 -13.22
CA GLY A 57 8.72 1.57 -14.57
C GLY A 57 8.61 0.06 -14.80
N PRO A 58 8.20 -0.36 -16.01
CA PRO A 58 7.90 -1.77 -16.32
C PRO A 58 9.12 -2.69 -16.25
N ASN A 59 10.34 -2.16 -16.46
CA ASN A 59 11.56 -2.94 -16.35
C ASN A 59 12.06 -3.06 -14.90
N ASN A 60 11.42 -2.38 -13.97
CA ASN A 60 11.76 -2.36 -12.54
C ASN A 60 13.24 -2.00 -12.29
N GLN A 61 13.76 -1.04 -13.03
CA GLN A 61 15.10 -0.48 -12.90
C GLN A 61 15.02 0.91 -12.26
N ALA A 62 15.99 1.27 -11.41
CA ALA A 62 16.00 2.57 -10.73
C ALA A 62 15.99 3.78 -11.69
N THR A 63 16.47 3.57 -12.92
CA THR A 63 16.53 4.57 -13.99
C THR A 63 15.23 4.69 -14.80
N ASP A 64 14.27 3.78 -14.63
CA ASP A 64 12.97 3.90 -15.27
C ASP A 64 12.21 5.11 -14.69
N THR A 65 11.42 5.77 -15.54
CA THR A 65 10.64 6.95 -15.13
C THR A 65 9.16 6.83 -15.48
N GLU A 66 8.77 5.80 -16.22
CA GLU A 66 7.43 5.69 -16.81
C GLU A 66 6.32 5.72 -15.74
N TYR A 67 6.45 4.94 -14.67
CA TYR A 67 5.44 4.93 -13.61
C TYR A 67 5.48 6.19 -12.74
N ARG A 68 6.64 6.85 -12.63
CA ARG A 68 6.74 8.15 -11.95
C ARG A 68 6.02 9.24 -12.75
N GLU A 69 6.16 9.24 -14.07
CA GLU A 69 5.40 10.15 -14.96
C GLU A 69 3.90 9.83 -14.95
N GLN A 70 3.51 8.56 -14.93
CA GLN A 70 2.11 8.15 -14.77
C GLN A 70 1.53 8.64 -13.44
N MET A 71 2.26 8.48 -12.33
CA MET A 71 1.87 9.01 -11.02
C MET A 71 1.63 10.51 -11.09
N LYS A 72 2.54 11.26 -11.72
CA LYS A 72 2.41 12.70 -11.92
C LYS A 72 1.12 13.07 -12.66
N GLN A 73 0.80 12.34 -13.74
CA GLN A 73 -0.44 12.56 -14.49
C GLN A 73 -1.69 12.25 -13.65
N ILE A 74 -1.66 11.19 -12.83
CA ILE A 74 -2.74 10.85 -11.90
C ILE A 74 -2.98 12.00 -10.90
N PHE A 75 -1.90 12.49 -10.27
CA PHE A 75 -2.02 13.58 -9.30
C PHE A 75 -2.40 14.91 -9.94
N ALA A 76 -1.98 15.19 -11.19
CA ALA A 76 -2.46 16.35 -11.95
C ALA A 76 -3.99 16.28 -12.16
N ARG A 77 -4.54 15.10 -12.50
CA ARG A 77 -6.01 14.92 -12.63
C ARG A 77 -6.72 15.10 -11.28
N PHE A 78 -6.21 14.50 -10.21
CA PHE A 78 -6.78 14.69 -8.87
C PHE A 78 -6.77 16.17 -8.47
N LYS A 79 -5.64 16.85 -8.63
CA LYS A 79 -5.50 18.28 -8.31
C LYS A 79 -6.50 19.13 -9.09
N GLY A 80 -6.70 18.84 -10.39
CA GLY A 80 -7.65 19.55 -11.25
C GLY A 80 -9.12 19.37 -10.82
N GLN A 81 -9.44 18.31 -10.09
CA GLN A 81 -10.79 18.05 -9.55
C GLN A 81 -10.98 18.57 -8.12
N SER A 82 -9.92 19.01 -7.46
CA SER A 82 -9.96 19.56 -6.09
C SER A 82 -10.71 18.66 -5.11
N PRO A 83 -10.24 17.43 -4.84
CA PRO A 83 -10.93 16.50 -3.96
C PRO A 83 -10.93 17.00 -2.51
N ASP A 84 -12.02 16.75 -1.79
CA ASP A 84 -12.19 17.08 -0.37
C ASP A 84 -11.46 16.08 0.54
N ALA A 85 -11.21 14.87 0.05
CA ALA A 85 -10.49 13.81 0.76
C ALA A 85 -9.74 12.91 -0.21
N PHE A 86 -8.69 12.24 0.30
CA PHE A 86 -7.88 11.28 -0.45
C PHE A 86 -7.74 9.97 0.32
N ILE A 87 -8.05 8.85 -0.36
CA ILE A 87 -7.87 7.50 0.15
C ILE A 87 -6.75 6.84 -0.65
N LEU A 88 -5.68 6.44 0.04
CA LEU A 88 -4.57 5.68 -0.50
C LEU A 88 -4.72 4.20 -0.10
N ASP A 89 -4.95 3.34 -1.06
CA ASP A 89 -5.08 1.91 -0.84
C ASP A 89 -3.76 1.19 -1.08
N LEU A 90 -3.13 0.76 0.01
CA LEU A 90 -1.86 0.04 0.03
C LEU A 90 -2.02 -1.40 0.53
N ARG A 91 -3.24 -1.95 0.54
CA ARG A 91 -3.52 -3.28 1.09
C ARG A 91 -2.66 -4.39 0.50
N TYR A 92 -2.30 -4.29 -0.77
CA TYR A 92 -1.52 -5.29 -1.49
C TYR A 92 -0.13 -4.80 -1.89
N ASN A 93 0.33 -3.70 -1.30
CA ASN A 93 1.61 -3.08 -1.65
C ASN A 93 2.74 -3.52 -0.71
N PRO A 94 3.68 -4.37 -1.17
CA PRO A 94 4.79 -4.85 -0.36
C PRO A 94 5.96 -3.86 -0.27
N GLY A 95 5.85 -2.68 -0.88
CA GLY A 95 6.90 -1.67 -0.93
C GLY A 95 7.55 -1.53 -2.31
N GLY A 96 8.81 -1.18 -2.35
CA GLY A 96 9.61 -0.96 -3.55
C GLY A 96 10.59 0.21 -3.40
N TYR A 97 10.75 1.03 -4.45
CA TYR A 97 11.73 2.12 -4.48
C TYR A 97 11.38 3.28 -3.54
N LEU A 98 12.36 3.71 -2.76
CA LEU A 98 12.23 4.85 -1.84
C LEU A 98 11.99 6.17 -2.60
N SER A 99 12.55 6.31 -3.81
CA SER A 99 12.30 7.46 -4.69
C SER A 99 10.80 7.61 -5.04
N CYS A 100 10.12 6.51 -5.32
CA CYS A 100 8.67 6.52 -5.57
C CYS A 100 7.86 6.86 -4.30
N ALA A 101 8.33 6.40 -3.13
CA ALA A 101 7.72 6.77 -1.85
C ALA A 101 7.89 8.25 -1.54
N THR A 102 9.06 8.81 -1.86
CA THR A 102 9.35 10.25 -1.71
C THR A 102 8.49 11.09 -2.65
N ASP A 103 8.33 10.67 -3.90
CA ASP A 103 7.45 11.36 -4.85
C ASP A 103 5.99 11.32 -4.37
N LEU A 104 5.49 10.13 -3.95
CA LEU A 104 4.13 10.02 -3.40
C LEU A 104 3.96 10.89 -2.16
N GLY A 105 4.94 10.89 -1.25
CA GLY A 105 4.95 11.78 -0.09
C GLY A 105 4.88 13.25 -0.49
N SER A 106 5.56 13.63 -1.57
CA SER A 106 5.58 15.00 -2.09
C SER A 106 4.24 15.45 -2.67
N TYR A 107 3.47 14.53 -3.26
CA TYR A 107 2.11 14.84 -3.73
C TYR A 107 1.11 14.99 -2.58
N LEU A 108 1.34 14.32 -1.44
CA LEU A 108 0.39 14.23 -0.33
C LEU A 108 0.67 15.20 0.81
N ALA A 109 1.94 15.54 1.04
CA ALA A 109 2.36 16.44 2.13
C ALA A 109 1.74 17.85 2.00
N PRO A 110 1.63 18.61 3.10
CA PRO A 110 1.31 20.03 3.02
C PRO A 110 2.29 20.76 2.11
N ALA A 111 1.80 21.62 1.23
CA ALA A 111 2.62 22.31 0.23
C ALA A 111 3.75 23.16 0.84
N VAL A 112 3.52 23.69 2.04
CA VAL A 112 4.48 24.49 2.81
C VAL A 112 5.70 23.67 3.29
N ASP A 113 5.59 22.34 3.25
CA ASP A 113 6.62 21.42 3.71
C ASP A 113 7.49 20.87 2.57
N LEU A 114 7.15 21.15 1.30
CA LEU A 114 7.97 20.77 0.16
C LEU A 114 9.40 21.33 0.31
N GLY A 115 10.38 20.48 0.03
CA GLY A 115 11.80 20.76 0.22
C GLY A 115 12.36 20.36 1.59
N LYS A 116 11.49 20.07 2.59
CA LYS A 116 11.92 19.51 3.88
C LYS A 116 12.21 18.01 3.75
N VAL A 117 12.96 17.46 4.70
CA VAL A 117 13.35 16.05 4.71
C VAL A 117 12.12 15.15 4.85
N PHE A 118 11.79 14.37 3.82
CA PHE A 118 10.73 13.34 3.90
C PHE A 118 11.18 12.19 4.78
N CYS A 119 12.35 11.62 4.47
CA CYS A 119 12.95 10.55 5.25
C CYS A 119 14.49 10.65 5.22
N THR A 120 15.10 9.98 6.21
CA THR A 120 16.56 9.83 6.31
C THR A 120 16.88 8.34 6.33
N THR A 121 17.80 7.88 5.48
CA THR A 121 18.39 6.54 5.63
C THR A 121 19.59 6.62 6.57
N LEU A 122 19.56 5.79 7.63
CA LEU A 122 20.66 5.62 8.56
C LEU A 122 21.35 4.28 8.25
N TYR A 123 22.51 4.36 7.61
CA TYR A 123 23.25 3.18 7.18
C TYR A 123 23.88 2.43 8.34
N ASN A 124 23.92 1.11 8.21
CA ASN A 124 24.56 0.20 9.13
C ASN A 124 26.08 0.21 8.92
N ASN A 125 26.75 1.29 9.29
CA ASN A 125 28.19 1.32 9.35
C ASN A 125 28.62 1.42 10.81
N ILE A 126 29.29 0.38 11.31
CA ILE A 126 29.70 0.27 12.72
C ILE A 126 30.70 1.36 13.08
N SER A 127 31.56 1.77 12.14
CA SER A 127 32.64 2.75 12.40
C SER A 127 32.23 4.19 12.13
N ASP A 128 31.31 4.43 11.19
CA ASP A 128 30.84 5.76 10.79
C ASP A 128 29.44 5.67 10.18
N PRO A 129 28.37 5.71 10.99
CA PRO A 129 27.00 5.62 10.50
C PRO A 129 26.68 6.81 9.60
N GLN A 130 26.56 6.57 8.30
CA GLN A 130 26.19 7.62 7.34
C GLN A 130 24.68 7.82 7.30
N LYS A 131 24.28 9.07 7.14
CA LYS A 131 22.91 9.50 6.94
C LYS A 131 22.76 10.10 5.55
N VAL A 132 21.68 9.70 4.85
CA VAL A 132 21.31 10.32 3.58
C VAL A 132 19.86 10.79 3.69
N ASP A 133 19.65 12.09 3.47
CA ASP A 133 18.35 12.71 3.51
C ASP A 133 17.69 12.71 2.13
N PHE A 134 16.41 12.40 2.11
CA PHE A 134 15.54 12.43 0.94
C PHE A 134 14.49 13.52 1.15
N PRO A 135 14.61 14.68 0.50
CA PRO A 135 13.67 15.77 0.68
C PRO A 135 12.39 15.54 -0.13
N LEU A 136 11.26 16.07 0.36
CA LEU A 136 10.04 16.25 -0.40
C LEU A 136 10.35 17.07 -1.67
N ASN A 137 9.97 16.56 -2.82
CA ASN A 137 10.34 17.10 -4.12
C ASN A 137 9.55 18.37 -4.46
N THR A 138 10.23 19.52 -4.47
CA THR A 138 9.64 20.82 -4.85
C THR A 138 9.20 20.90 -6.32
N GLY A 139 9.79 20.06 -7.20
CA GLY A 139 9.42 19.96 -8.61
C GLY A 139 8.01 19.38 -8.86
N LEU A 140 7.37 18.86 -7.81
CA LEU A 140 6.02 18.27 -7.87
C LEU A 140 4.93 19.18 -7.25
N ALA A 141 5.28 20.44 -6.97
CA ALA A 141 4.39 21.40 -6.31
C ALA A 141 3.08 21.67 -7.10
N SER A 142 3.14 21.61 -8.43
CA SER A 142 1.96 21.84 -9.30
C SER A 142 0.90 20.75 -9.15
N GLU A 143 1.30 19.51 -8.89
CA GLU A 143 0.42 18.36 -8.74
C GLU A 143 0.16 18.00 -7.26
N ASN A 144 0.77 18.72 -6.32
CA ASN A 144 0.62 18.47 -4.88
C ASN A 144 -0.81 18.75 -4.41
N LEU A 145 -1.42 17.81 -3.69
CA LEU A 145 -2.80 17.90 -3.17
C LEU A 145 -2.91 18.75 -1.91
N ASN A 146 -1.79 19.04 -1.24
CA ASN A 146 -1.76 19.87 -0.03
C ASN A 146 -2.69 19.33 1.06
N LEU A 147 -2.54 18.06 1.41
CA LEU A 147 -3.47 17.39 2.33
C LEU A 147 -3.25 17.83 3.77
N SER A 148 -4.36 18.07 4.48
CA SER A 148 -4.41 18.19 5.94
C SER A 148 -4.83 16.89 6.62
N LYS A 149 -5.33 15.90 5.85
CA LYS A 149 -5.73 14.59 6.33
C LYS A 149 -5.57 13.55 5.22
N LEU A 150 -5.05 12.37 5.58
CA LEU A 150 -4.83 11.24 4.68
C LEU A 150 -5.50 10.00 5.25
N TYR A 151 -6.22 9.26 4.42
CA TYR A 151 -6.77 7.95 4.77
C TYR A 151 -6.00 6.86 4.05
N VAL A 152 -5.49 5.86 4.79
CA VAL A 152 -4.66 4.78 4.22
C VAL A 152 -5.30 3.44 4.53
N LEU A 153 -5.60 2.67 3.48
CA LEU A 153 -6.06 1.29 3.63
C LEU A 153 -4.86 0.36 3.68
N THR A 154 -4.79 -0.47 4.71
CA THR A 154 -3.67 -1.39 4.96
C THR A 154 -4.12 -2.82 5.17
N SER A 155 -3.22 -3.76 4.93
CA SER A 155 -3.36 -5.15 5.32
C SER A 155 -2.04 -5.68 5.88
N LYS A 156 -2.04 -6.92 6.32
CA LYS A 156 -0.82 -7.64 6.72
C LYS A 156 0.21 -7.84 5.58
N PHE A 157 -0.09 -7.41 4.35
CA PHE A 157 0.82 -7.43 3.22
C PHE A 157 1.42 -6.04 2.92
N THR A 158 0.88 -5.00 3.53
CA THR A 158 1.42 -3.64 3.44
C THR A 158 2.79 -3.60 4.12
N ALA A 159 3.83 -3.24 3.37
CA ALA A 159 5.21 -3.32 3.88
C ALA A 159 6.12 -2.21 3.36
N SER A 160 7.19 -1.93 4.12
CA SER A 160 8.39 -1.27 3.61
C SER A 160 8.15 0.16 3.12
N ALA A 161 8.30 0.47 1.82
CA ALA A 161 8.05 1.80 1.26
C ALA A 161 6.61 2.30 1.53
N SER A 162 5.62 1.39 1.60
CA SER A 162 4.25 1.71 2.01
C SER A 162 4.19 2.21 3.45
N GLU A 163 4.90 1.53 4.35
CA GLU A 163 4.98 1.92 5.76
C GLU A 163 5.80 3.20 5.94
N ALA A 164 6.85 3.39 5.12
CA ALA A 164 7.64 4.62 5.10
C ALA A 164 6.77 5.82 4.73
N VAL A 165 5.87 5.72 3.73
CA VAL A 165 4.94 6.80 3.38
C VAL A 165 4.07 7.19 4.58
N ILE A 166 3.48 6.21 5.27
CA ILE A 166 2.65 6.46 6.46
C ILE A 166 3.48 7.13 7.56
N ASN A 167 4.63 6.55 7.90
CA ASN A 167 5.49 7.04 8.98
C ASN A 167 6.07 8.43 8.69
N CYS A 168 6.48 8.69 7.45
CA CYS A 168 7.16 9.92 7.07
C CYS A 168 6.21 11.09 6.81
N LEU A 169 4.92 10.84 6.56
CA LEU A 169 3.91 11.90 6.47
C LEU A 169 3.35 12.34 7.83
N ARG A 170 3.44 11.50 8.86
CA ARG A 170 2.94 11.81 10.21
C ARG A 170 3.51 13.10 10.82
N PRO A 171 4.82 13.41 10.71
CA PRO A 171 5.36 14.67 11.23
C PRO A 171 4.83 15.93 10.54
N TYR A 172 4.31 15.81 9.32
CA TYR A 172 3.83 16.91 8.49
C TYR A 172 2.31 17.11 8.56
N ILE A 173 1.56 16.02 8.48
CA ILE A 173 0.09 16.04 8.47
C ILE A 173 -0.48 15.97 9.90
N GLY A 174 0.31 15.44 10.85
CA GLY A 174 -0.14 15.07 12.19
C GLY A 174 -0.46 13.56 12.26
N THR A 175 -0.03 12.92 13.33
CA THR A 175 -0.23 11.47 13.51
C THR A 175 -1.71 11.10 13.46
N GLU A 176 -2.56 11.88 14.11
CA GLU A 176 -4.03 11.72 14.18
C GLU A 176 -4.74 12.00 12.83
N ASN A 177 -4.07 12.68 11.91
CA ASN A 177 -4.58 13.03 10.60
C ASN A 177 -4.12 12.06 9.50
N VAL A 178 -3.15 11.17 9.80
CA VAL A 178 -2.82 10.02 8.94
C VAL A 178 -3.58 8.81 9.46
N VAL A 179 -4.84 8.69 9.02
CA VAL A 179 -5.79 7.68 9.51
C VAL A 179 -5.55 6.36 8.79
N VAL A 180 -5.15 5.34 9.53
CA VAL A 180 -4.89 4.00 9.01
C VAL A 180 -6.08 3.10 9.29
N ILE A 181 -6.61 2.46 8.24
CA ILE A 181 -7.80 1.61 8.30
C ILE A 181 -7.45 0.25 7.68
N GLY A 182 -7.71 -0.84 8.39
CA GLY A 182 -7.41 -2.18 7.88
C GLY A 182 -6.76 -3.10 8.89
N GLU A 183 -5.72 -3.82 8.48
CA GLU A 183 -4.94 -4.71 9.35
C GLU A 183 -3.56 -4.10 9.67
N THR A 184 -2.95 -4.56 10.77
CA THR A 184 -1.56 -4.21 11.13
C THR A 184 -0.61 -4.61 9.99
N THR A 185 0.29 -3.71 9.63
CA THR A 185 1.25 -3.88 8.55
C THR A 185 2.41 -4.83 8.93
N VAL A 186 3.35 -5.06 8.00
CA VAL A 186 4.45 -6.03 8.21
C VAL A 186 5.47 -5.60 9.26
N GLY A 187 5.82 -4.31 9.32
CA GLY A 187 6.86 -3.80 10.23
C GLY A 187 8.25 -3.71 9.64
N LYS A 188 8.38 -3.54 8.31
CA LYS A 188 9.67 -3.46 7.64
C LYS A 188 10.17 -2.03 7.55
N ASN A 189 10.86 -1.57 8.59
CA ASN A 189 11.42 -0.22 8.73
C ASN A 189 12.86 -0.07 8.22
N VAL A 190 13.30 -1.00 7.36
CA VAL A 190 14.68 -1.09 6.86
C VAL A 190 14.73 -1.04 5.34
N ALA A 191 15.87 -0.56 4.83
CA ALA A 191 16.18 -0.48 3.41
C ALA A 191 17.23 -1.51 3.01
N MET A 192 17.16 -1.91 1.73
CA MET A 192 18.06 -2.88 1.11
C MET A 192 18.69 -2.26 -0.14
N GLU A 193 19.94 -2.63 -0.41
CA GLU A 193 20.62 -2.32 -1.68
C GLU A 193 21.06 -3.60 -2.37
N PRO A 194 21.05 -3.63 -3.74
CA PRO A 194 21.53 -4.78 -4.47
C PRO A 194 23.06 -4.85 -4.42
N TYR A 195 23.57 -6.02 -4.13
CA TYR A 195 24.97 -6.36 -4.31
C TYR A 195 25.07 -7.48 -5.35
N GLN A 196 25.61 -7.16 -6.52
CA GLN A 196 25.83 -8.10 -7.61
C GLN A 196 27.28 -8.55 -7.64
N ASP A 197 27.50 -9.86 -7.63
CA ASP A 197 28.80 -10.47 -7.91
C ASP A 197 28.79 -11.08 -9.33
N GLU A 198 29.51 -10.43 -10.24
CA GLU A 198 29.57 -10.84 -11.65
C GLU A 198 30.12 -12.28 -11.87
N ARG A 199 30.91 -12.78 -10.91
CA ARG A 199 31.53 -14.12 -11.00
C ARG A 199 30.49 -15.23 -10.84
N TYR A 200 29.38 -14.98 -10.12
CA TYR A 200 28.46 -16.04 -9.71
C TYR A 200 27.03 -15.84 -10.24
N ASN A 201 26.78 -14.78 -11.01
CA ASN A 201 25.48 -14.47 -11.62
C ASN A 201 24.31 -14.51 -10.61
N PHE A 202 24.52 -13.93 -9.42
CA PHE A 202 23.46 -13.73 -8.42
C PHE A 202 23.50 -12.31 -7.86
N ILE A 203 22.37 -11.88 -7.33
CA ILE A 203 22.22 -10.59 -6.64
C ILE A 203 21.82 -10.85 -5.20
N LEU A 204 22.59 -10.31 -4.26
CA LEU A 204 22.24 -10.25 -2.85
C LEU A 204 21.54 -8.93 -2.55
N TRP A 205 20.57 -8.98 -1.64
CA TRP A 205 19.83 -7.81 -1.14
C TRP A 205 20.00 -7.68 0.37
N PRO A 206 21.20 -7.31 0.87
CA PRO A 206 21.38 -7.12 2.29
C PRO A 206 20.56 -5.93 2.80
N VAL A 207 20.12 -6.03 4.06
CA VAL A 207 19.63 -4.88 4.80
C VAL A 207 20.81 -3.98 5.13
N VAL A 208 20.76 -2.71 4.70
CA VAL A 208 21.88 -1.77 4.83
C VAL A 208 21.57 -0.54 5.67
N ALA A 209 20.29 -0.18 5.83
CA ALA A 209 19.91 1.04 6.54
C ALA A 209 18.54 0.93 7.21
N TYR A 210 18.32 1.74 8.26
CA TYR A 210 16.99 2.11 8.73
C TYR A 210 16.43 3.26 7.91
N VAL A 211 15.10 3.34 7.80
CA VAL A 211 14.39 4.48 7.19
C VAL A 211 13.66 5.23 8.29
N LEU A 212 14.15 6.42 8.57
CA LEU A 212 13.64 7.31 9.63
C LEU A 212 12.78 8.40 9.02
N ASN A 213 11.73 8.83 9.71
CA ASN A 213 11.01 10.05 9.35
C ASN A 213 11.80 11.30 9.73
N SER A 214 11.29 12.49 9.41
CA SER A 214 11.95 13.78 9.72
C SER A 214 12.15 14.05 11.22
N ALA A 215 11.44 13.32 12.09
CA ALA A 215 11.63 13.35 13.54
C ALA A 215 12.64 12.28 14.04
N GLY A 216 13.31 11.57 13.13
CA GLY A 216 14.27 10.51 13.47
C GLY A 216 13.65 9.21 13.96
N GLN A 217 12.38 8.93 13.63
CA GLN A 217 11.63 7.79 14.14
C GLN A 217 11.40 6.73 13.07
N ALA A 218 11.55 5.44 13.46
CA ALA A 218 11.22 4.26 12.69
C ALA A 218 10.55 3.19 13.58
N ASN A 219 9.66 3.60 14.47
CA ASN A 219 9.14 2.80 15.58
C ASN A 219 7.98 1.87 15.15
N TYR A 220 8.12 1.20 13.99
CA TYR A 220 7.08 0.29 13.48
C TYR A 220 7.62 -1.09 13.12
N VAL A 221 8.64 -1.58 13.83
CA VAL A 221 9.23 -2.91 13.60
C VAL A 221 8.23 -4.07 13.77
N ASN A 222 7.15 -3.86 14.53
CA ASN A 222 6.05 -4.82 14.71
C ASN A 222 4.82 -4.47 13.85
N GLY A 223 4.99 -3.63 12.84
CA GLY A 223 3.91 -3.11 12.00
C GLY A 223 3.31 -1.80 12.52
N ILE A 224 2.64 -1.11 11.62
CA ILE A 224 1.81 0.06 11.93
C ILE A 224 0.42 -0.48 12.29
N THR A 225 0.02 -0.28 13.55
CA THR A 225 -1.32 -0.63 14.01
C THR A 225 -2.33 0.34 13.40
N PRO A 226 -3.44 -0.14 12.82
CA PRO A 226 -4.47 0.71 12.27
C PRO A 226 -5.26 1.42 13.39
N ASP A 227 -5.77 2.61 13.08
CA ASP A 227 -6.70 3.34 13.95
C ASP A 227 -8.07 2.64 14.00
N PHE A 228 -8.46 2.00 12.89
CA PHE A 228 -9.66 1.18 12.78
C PHE A 228 -9.33 -0.17 12.17
N THR A 229 -9.47 -1.22 12.99
CA THR A 229 -9.18 -2.60 12.56
C THR A 229 -10.32 -3.15 11.72
N LEU A 230 -10.05 -3.38 10.44
CA LEU A 230 -10.96 -3.98 9.46
C LEU A 230 -10.20 -5.05 8.67
N SER A 231 -10.78 -6.24 8.53
CA SER A 231 -10.15 -7.31 7.73
C SER A 231 -11.09 -7.81 6.65
N GLU A 232 -10.61 -7.80 5.41
CA GLU A 232 -11.35 -8.39 4.27
C GLU A 232 -11.65 -9.86 4.44
N ARG A 233 -10.83 -10.57 5.24
CA ARG A 233 -10.99 -12.02 5.46
C ARG A 233 -12.15 -12.38 6.37
N ASN A 234 -12.68 -11.39 7.09
CA ASN A 234 -13.84 -11.59 7.96
C ASN A 234 -15.17 -11.46 7.20
N LEU A 235 -15.13 -11.40 5.87
CA LEU A 235 -16.30 -11.17 5.04
C LEU A 235 -16.90 -12.48 4.55
N ILE A 236 -18.19 -12.62 4.78
CA ILE A 236 -18.93 -13.80 4.39
C ILE A 236 -19.53 -13.68 2.99
N SER A 237 -19.86 -12.51 2.49
CA SER A 237 -20.49 -12.31 1.17
C SER A 237 -21.54 -11.19 1.19
N PRO A 238 -21.76 -10.50 0.08
CA PRO A 238 -21.03 -10.63 -1.18
C PRO A 238 -19.67 -9.92 -1.15
N LEU A 239 -18.68 -10.50 -1.86
CA LEU A 239 -17.41 -9.81 -2.12
C LEU A 239 -17.62 -8.86 -3.30
N TYR A 240 -17.40 -7.59 -3.07
CA TYR A 240 -17.41 -6.57 -4.11
C TYR A 240 -15.98 -6.36 -4.68
N PRO A 241 -15.84 -6.02 -5.97
CA PRO A 241 -14.54 -5.71 -6.57
C PRO A 241 -13.86 -4.53 -5.88
N LEU A 242 -12.52 -4.48 -5.96
CA LEU A 242 -11.78 -3.26 -5.59
C LEU A 242 -12.33 -2.07 -6.39
N GLY A 243 -12.48 -0.93 -5.71
CA GLY A 243 -13.03 0.29 -6.30
C GLY A 243 -14.55 0.36 -6.36
N ASP A 244 -15.27 -0.69 -6.01
CA ASP A 244 -16.71 -0.60 -5.77
C ASP A 244 -16.96 0.08 -4.43
N THR A 245 -17.82 1.09 -4.39
CA THR A 245 -18.16 1.81 -3.15
C THR A 245 -18.87 0.95 -2.10
N GLN A 246 -19.31 -0.26 -2.46
CA GLN A 246 -19.82 -1.27 -1.53
C GLN A 246 -18.73 -2.22 -1.02
N GLU A 247 -17.48 -2.15 -1.56
CA GLU A 247 -16.37 -2.92 -1.05
C GLU A 247 -16.11 -2.55 0.42
N TYR A 248 -15.85 -3.54 1.25
CA TYR A 248 -15.96 -3.43 2.71
C TYR A 248 -15.08 -2.31 3.32
N LEU A 249 -13.78 -2.28 2.99
CA LEU A 249 -12.91 -1.26 3.55
C LEU A 249 -13.21 0.12 2.96
N LEU A 250 -13.42 0.18 1.65
CA LEU A 250 -13.73 1.42 0.94
C LEU A 250 -15.06 2.02 1.41
N LYS A 251 -16.10 1.19 1.54
CA LYS A 251 -17.41 1.60 2.04
C LYS A 251 -17.34 2.24 3.42
N ASN A 252 -16.67 1.56 4.36
CA ASN A 252 -16.56 2.04 5.73
C ASN A 252 -15.67 3.30 5.83
N THR A 253 -14.62 3.39 5.00
CA THR A 253 -13.78 4.59 4.91
C THR A 253 -14.55 5.78 4.35
N ILE A 254 -15.34 5.59 3.28
CA ILE A 254 -16.21 6.64 2.73
C ILE A 254 -17.22 7.08 3.78
N ALA A 255 -17.85 6.14 4.50
CA ALA A 255 -18.77 6.47 5.58
C ALA A 255 -18.10 7.30 6.67
N TYR A 256 -16.89 6.91 7.11
CA TYR A 256 -16.11 7.69 8.07
C TYR A 256 -15.78 9.11 7.57
N ILE A 257 -15.39 9.26 6.31
CA ILE A 257 -15.10 10.57 5.70
C ILE A 257 -16.34 11.46 5.68
N THR A 258 -17.51 10.90 5.39
CA THR A 258 -18.75 11.67 5.19
C THR A 258 -19.49 11.96 6.48
N THR A 259 -19.40 11.10 7.50
CA THR A 259 -20.15 11.22 8.76
C THR A 259 -19.29 11.64 9.96
N GLY A 260 -17.96 11.49 9.86
CA GLY A 260 -17.03 11.69 10.97
C GLY A 260 -16.97 10.53 11.98
N SER A 261 -17.74 9.47 11.77
CA SER A 261 -17.78 8.30 12.65
C SER A 261 -17.64 7.01 11.87
N MET A 262 -16.84 6.07 12.37
CA MET A 262 -16.79 4.73 11.81
C MET A 262 -18.14 4.03 12.08
N PRO A 263 -18.77 3.42 11.08
CA PRO A 263 -20.00 2.66 11.30
C PRO A 263 -19.81 1.57 12.34
N ASP A 264 -20.89 1.24 13.07
CA ASP A 264 -20.89 0.07 13.95
C ASP A 264 -20.63 -1.20 13.14
N LEU A 265 -19.47 -1.78 13.33
CA LEU A 265 -19.07 -2.99 12.64
C LEU A 265 -19.64 -4.20 13.38
N PRO A 266 -20.20 -5.19 12.68
CA PRO A 266 -20.67 -6.40 13.34
C PRO A 266 -19.50 -7.09 14.04
N GLN A 267 -19.59 -7.20 15.37
CA GLN A 267 -18.54 -7.81 16.22
C GLN A 267 -18.63 -9.34 16.29
N THR A 268 -19.32 -9.99 15.39
CA THR A 268 -19.55 -11.43 15.50
C THR A 268 -18.40 -12.24 14.93
N GLU A 269 -17.55 -12.74 15.82
CA GLU A 269 -16.58 -13.81 15.52
C GLU A 269 -17.27 -15.12 15.03
N GLU A 270 -18.56 -15.30 15.26
CA GLU A 270 -19.30 -16.52 14.96
C GLU A 270 -19.64 -16.77 13.49
N GLN A 271 -19.49 -15.77 12.63
CA GLN A 271 -19.81 -15.88 11.20
C GLN A 271 -18.60 -15.96 10.28
N VAL A 272 -17.40 -16.01 10.83
CA VAL A 272 -16.18 -16.00 10.04
C VAL A 272 -15.73 -17.43 9.75
N SER A 273 -16.07 -17.93 8.58
CA SER A 273 -15.34 -19.04 7.99
C SER A 273 -13.90 -18.56 7.75
N LYS A 274 -12.97 -18.93 8.66
CA LYS A 274 -11.55 -18.64 8.51
C LYS A 274 -11.02 -19.38 7.29
N GLY A 275 -11.17 -18.76 6.12
CA GLY A 275 -10.61 -19.28 4.88
C GLY A 275 -9.11 -19.53 5.07
N LYS A 276 -8.64 -20.73 4.74
CA LYS A 276 -7.22 -21.06 4.72
C LYS A 276 -6.61 -20.43 3.47
N ILE A 277 -5.54 -19.62 3.64
CA ILE A 277 -4.76 -19.17 2.50
C ILE A 277 -4.06 -20.38 1.90
N ILE A 278 -4.49 -20.81 0.70
CA ILE A 278 -3.91 -21.91 -0.04
C ILE A 278 -2.70 -21.43 -0.84
N TYR A 279 -2.77 -20.21 -1.37
CA TYR A 279 -1.73 -19.62 -2.20
C TYR A 279 -1.73 -18.10 -2.04
N ASN A 280 -0.53 -17.52 -1.99
CA ASN A 280 -0.34 -16.07 -1.99
C ASN A 280 0.83 -15.71 -2.92
N SER A 281 0.54 -15.02 -4.01
CA SER A 281 1.55 -14.56 -4.97
C SER A 281 2.56 -13.57 -4.36
N LEU A 282 2.17 -12.85 -3.31
CA LEU A 282 3.05 -11.91 -2.60
C LEU A 282 4.15 -12.63 -1.80
N ILE A 283 3.91 -13.87 -1.36
CA ILE A 283 4.94 -14.67 -0.68
C ILE A 283 6.11 -15.00 -1.62
N ARG A 284 5.85 -15.17 -2.92
CA ARG A 284 6.92 -15.34 -3.93
C ARG A 284 7.67 -14.05 -4.24
N ARG A 285 7.07 -12.89 -3.96
CA ARG A 285 7.68 -11.56 -4.09
C ARG A 285 8.41 -11.13 -2.81
N SER A 286 8.76 -12.07 -1.94
CA SER A 286 9.35 -11.84 -0.61
C SER A 286 10.68 -11.06 -0.60
N MET A 287 11.18 -10.65 -1.75
CA MET A 287 12.37 -9.80 -1.90
C MET A 287 12.04 -8.31 -2.07
N ASN A 288 10.77 -7.91 -1.97
CA ASN A 288 10.39 -6.52 -2.07
C ASN A 288 10.60 -5.82 -0.72
N GLY A 289 11.75 -5.19 -0.59
CA GLY A 289 12.05 -4.25 0.47
C GLY A 289 12.10 -2.82 -0.08
N ILE A 290 12.36 -1.84 0.79
CA ILE A 290 12.73 -0.51 0.33
C ILE A 290 14.02 -0.63 -0.48
N ARG A 291 13.97 -0.24 -1.75
CA ARG A 291 15.12 -0.20 -2.65
C ARG A 291 15.63 1.22 -2.72
N LEU A 292 16.92 1.41 -2.52
CA LEU A 292 17.58 2.71 -2.58
C LEU A 292 18.13 3.01 -3.98
N ARG A 293 18.38 1.96 -4.79
CA ARG A 293 18.92 2.04 -6.15
C ARG A 293 18.24 1.05 -7.07
#